data_b6e12a2d99e39935cd88b55c4aa19059
#
_entry.id   b6e12a2d99e39935cd88b55c4aa19059
#
_cell.length_a   1.000
_cell.length_b   1.000
_cell.length_c   1.000
_cell.angle_alpha   90.00
_cell.angle_beta   90.00
_cell.angle_gamma   90.00
#
_symmetry.space_group_name_H-M   'P 1'
#
loop_
_entity.id
_entity.type
_entity.pdbx_description
1 polymer ?
#
loop_
_entity_poly.entity_id
_entity_poly.type
_entity_poly.pdbx_seq_one_letter_code
_entity_poly.pdbx_strand_id
1 'polypeptide(L)'
;MIHVLDSGPLGLLSNPLANPDAVHCHEWLDALIDNGHRVLTSDICDYEVRRELLRVGRPQSIARLDDLMVQLDILPLNRRTMLRAAELWADARRRGRPTADPAALDADVILAAQTQLFAEAILEPVVVVTTNARHLQQFVATRRWQEITP
;
A
#
# COMPACT_ATOMS: atom_id res chain seq x y z
N MET A 1 11.45 -11.57 -3.79
CA MET A 1 11.15 -10.11 -3.74
C MET A 1 9.88 -9.90 -2.92
N ILE A 2 9.81 -8.85 -2.18
CA ILE A 2 8.67 -8.53 -1.32
C ILE A 2 7.88 -7.37 -1.91
N HIS A 3 6.57 -7.51 -1.93
CA HIS A 3 5.63 -6.54 -2.50
C HIS A 3 4.79 -5.94 -1.39
N VAL A 4 4.72 -4.62 -1.32
CA VAL A 4 3.85 -3.89 -0.38
C VAL A 4 2.74 -3.21 -1.16
N LEU A 5 1.50 -3.61 -0.91
CA LEU A 5 0.33 -3.02 -1.56
C LEU A 5 -0.03 -1.68 -0.94
N ASP A 6 -0.10 -0.67 -1.78
CA ASP A 6 -0.70 0.63 -1.48
C ASP A 6 -2.24 0.55 -1.53
N SER A 7 -2.92 1.61 -1.09
CA SER A 7 -4.39 1.71 -1.10
C SER A 7 -5.01 1.54 -2.49
N GLY A 8 -4.34 1.94 -3.57
CA GLY A 8 -4.83 1.77 -4.94
C GLY A 8 -5.06 0.29 -5.31
N PRO A 9 -4.02 -0.55 -5.34
CA PRO A 9 -4.16 -1.98 -5.58
C PRO A 9 -5.06 -2.68 -4.55
N LEU A 10 -4.95 -2.32 -3.26
CA LEU A 10 -5.80 -2.88 -2.20
C LEU A 10 -7.28 -2.58 -2.46
N GLY A 11 -7.59 -1.37 -2.94
CA GLY A 11 -8.94 -0.97 -3.34
C GLY A 11 -9.46 -1.76 -4.54
N LEU A 12 -8.62 -2.02 -5.56
CA LEU A 12 -8.99 -2.88 -6.69
C LEU A 12 -9.31 -4.30 -6.22
N LEU A 13 -8.49 -4.88 -5.36
CA LEU A 13 -8.68 -6.21 -4.80
C LEU A 13 -9.94 -6.32 -3.93
N SER A 14 -10.40 -5.21 -3.34
CA SER A 14 -11.64 -5.14 -2.56
C SER A 14 -12.89 -5.03 -3.45
N ASN A 15 -12.74 -4.69 -4.73
CA ASN A 15 -13.88 -4.55 -5.65
C ASN A 15 -14.52 -5.90 -6.00
N PRO A 16 -15.86 -5.92 -6.30
CA PRO A 16 -16.49 -7.07 -6.90
C PRO A 16 -15.83 -7.49 -8.21
N LEU A 17 -15.73 -8.80 -8.46
CA LEU A 17 -15.09 -9.38 -9.66
C LEU A 17 -15.81 -9.08 -11.00
N ALA A 18 -16.77 -8.16 -11.03
CA ALA A 18 -17.41 -7.66 -12.26
C ALA A 18 -16.57 -6.62 -13.01
N ASN A 19 -15.54 -6.04 -12.36
CA ASN A 19 -14.62 -5.09 -12.97
C ASN A 19 -13.43 -5.85 -13.56
N PRO A 20 -13.11 -5.74 -14.88
CA PRO A 20 -11.99 -6.44 -15.51
C PRO A 20 -10.63 -6.15 -14.85
N ASP A 21 -10.37 -4.91 -14.47
CA ASP A 21 -9.12 -4.55 -13.77
C ASP A 21 -9.01 -5.23 -12.41
N ALA A 22 -10.11 -5.34 -11.69
CA ALA A 22 -10.16 -6.06 -10.42
C ALA A 22 -9.89 -7.55 -10.61
N VAL A 23 -10.49 -8.17 -11.63
CA VAL A 23 -10.25 -9.59 -11.97
C VAL A 23 -8.76 -9.83 -12.25
N HIS A 24 -8.16 -9.05 -13.15
CA HIS A 24 -6.75 -9.17 -13.50
C HIS A 24 -5.83 -8.92 -12.30
N CYS A 25 -6.17 -7.96 -11.43
CA CYS A 25 -5.41 -7.68 -10.22
C CYS A 25 -5.46 -8.87 -9.23
N HIS A 26 -6.61 -9.54 -9.11
CA HIS A 26 -6.73 -10.77 -8.31
C HIS A 26 -5.89 -11.90 -8.88
N GLU A 27 -6.00 -12.17 -10.18
CA GLU A 27 -5.19 -13.20 -10.86
C GLU A 27 -3.68 -12.96 -10.67
N TRP A 28 -3.27 -11.70 -10.75
CA TRP A 28 -1.89 -11.29 -10.50
C TRP A 28 -1.47 -11.55 -9.05
N LEU A 29 -2.31 -11.21 -8.06
CA LEU A 29 -2.00 -11.45 -6.65
C LEU A 29 -1.88 -12.94 -6.34
N ASP A 30 -2.83 -13.74 -6.84
CA ASP A 30 -2.82 -15.20 -6.67
C ASP A 30 -1.55 -15.80 -7.26
N ALA A 31 -1.16 -15.38 -8.48
CA ALA A 31 0.06 -15.85 -9.12
C ALA A 31 1.33 -15.45 -8.35
N LEU A 32 1.38 -14.25 -7.74
CA LEU A 32 2.51 -13.87 -6.88
C LEU A 32 2.62 -14.78 -5.65
N ILE A 33 1.51 -15.05 -5.00
CA ILE A 33 1.47 -15.90 -3.79
C ILE A 33 1.85 -17.33 -4.15
N ASP A 34 1.29 -17.88 -5.23
CA ASP A 34 1.58 -19.22 -5.71
C ASP A 34 3.07 -19.41 -6.10
N ASN A 35 3.71 -18.35 -6.59
CA ASN A 35 5.14 -18.34 -6.89
C ASN A 35 6.03 -18.05 -5.66
N GLY A 36 5.45 -18.02 -4.46
CA GLY A 36 6.19 -17.88 -3.20
C GLY A 36 6.66 -16.45 -2.88
N HIS A 37 6.11 -15.45 -3.56
CA HIS A 37 6.37 -14.06 -3.21
C HIS A 37 5.64 -13.66 -1.92
N ARG A 38 6.29 -12.86 -1.08
CA ARG A 38 5.62 -12.26 0.07
C ARG A 38 4.90 -10.98 -0.35
N VAL A 39 3.64 -10.89 0.04
CA VAL A 39 2.80 -9.70 -0.21
C VAL A 39 2.31 -9.17 1.12
N LEU A 40 2.54 -7.88 1.35
CA LEU A 40 2.17 -7.17 2.57
C LEU A 40 1.28 -5.98 2.23
N THR A 41 0.61 -5.47 3.24
CA THR A 41 -0.06 -4.17 3.19
C THR A 41 0.08 -3.47 4.55
N SER A 42 -0.71 -2.44 4.80
CA SER A 42 -0.64 -1.62 6.00
C SER A 42 -2.05 -1.26 6.48
N ASP A 43 -2.21 -1.13 7.81
CA ASP A 43 -3.44 -0.60 8.40
C ASP A 43 -3.76 0.82 7.90
N ILE A 44 -2.77 1.61 7.48
CA ILE A 44 -3.03 2.93 6.90
C ILE A 44 -3.68 2.81 5.51
N CYS A 45 -3.31 1.81 4.72
CA CYS A 45 -3.92 1.52 3.43
C CYS A 45 -5.34 0.95 3.61
N ASP A 46 -5.53 0.04 4.57
CA ASP A 46 -6.87 -0.43 4.95
C ASP A 46 -7.78 0.74 5.34
N TYR A 47 -7.29 1.62 6.22
CA TYR A 47 -8.05 2.81 6.66
C TYR A 47 -8.50 3.67 5.46
N GLU A 48 -7.61 3.96 4.51
CA GLU A 48 -7.95 4.76 3.34
C GLU A 48 -9.03 4.09 2.46
N VAL A 49 -8.89 2.81 2.19
CA VAL A 49 -9.88 2.05 1.40
C VAL A 49 -11.19 1.90 2.18
N ARG A 50 -11.11 1.47 3.42
CA ARG A 50 -12.28 1.18 4.29
C ARG A 50 -13.14 2.42 4.52
N ARG A 51 -12.53 3.57 4.83
CA ARG A 51 -13.30 4.81 5.08
C ARG A 51 -14.15 5.19 3.87
N GLU A 52 -13.65 4.99 2.66
CA GLU A 52 -14.37 5.29 1.43
C GLU A 52 -15.47 4.26 1.16
N LEU A 53 -15.19 2.96 1.35
CA LEU A 53 -16.20 1.90 1.24
C LEU A 53 -17.36 2.07 2.23
N LEU A 54 -17.05 2.50 3.45
CA LEU A 54 -18.06 2.83 4.46
C LEU A 54 -18.90 4.05 4.04
N ARG A 55 -18.24 5.11 3.55
CA ARG A 55 -18.91 6.33 3.09
C ARG A 55 -19.92 6.04 1.96
N VAL A 56 -19.57 5.19 1.01
CA VAL A 56 -20.43 4.85 -0.13
C VAL A 56 -21.32 3.63 0.10
N GLY A 57 -21.21 2.97 1.24
CA GLY A 57 -22.07 1.84 1.61
C GLY A 57 -21.84 0.57 0.77
N ARG A 58 -20.60 0.03 0.80
CA ARG A 58 -20.21 -1.17 0.04
C ARG A 58 -19.87 -2.37 0.95
N PRO A 59 -20.86 -3.01 1.58
CA PRO A 59 -20.60 -4.07 2.57
C PRO A 59 -19.90 -5.31 1.98
N GLN A 60 -20.15 -5.67 0.74
CA GLN A 60 -19.46 -6.80 0.09
C GLN A 60 -17.98 -6.50 -0.16
N SER A 61 -17.63 -5.26 -0.54
CA SER A 61 -16.24 -4.83 -0.70
C SER A 61 -15.52 -4.76 0.65
N ILE A 62 -16.21 -4.36 1.71
CA ILE A 62 -15.67 -4.36 3.08
C ILE A 62 -15.36 -5.80 3.52
N ALA A 63 -16.26 -6.75 3.28
CA ALA A 63 -16.00 -8.15 3.62
C ALA A 63 -14.78 -8.72 2.87
N ARG A 64 -14.60 -8.38 1.59
CA ARG A 64 -13.39 -8.76 0.83
C ARG A 64 -12.13 -8.09 1.37
N LEU A 65 -12.21 -6.83 1.77
CA LEU A 65 -11.08 -6.15 2.41
C LEU A 65 -10.70 -6.84 3.73
N ASP A 66 -11.68 -7.25 4.53
CA ASP A 66 -11.44 -8.01 5.76
C ASP A 66 -10.70 -9.33 5.48
N ASP A 67 -11.11 -10.07 4.44
CA ASP A 67 -10.45 -11.30 4.01
C ASP A 67 -8.99 -11.05 3.57
N LEU A 68 -8.75 -9.99 2.80
CA LEU A 68 -7.40 -9.59 2.39
C LEU A 68 -6.51 -9.24 3.58
N MET A 69 -7.03 -8.50 4.56
CA MET A 69 -6.27 -8.12 5.77
C MET A 69 -5.92 -9.33 6.66
N VAL A 70 -6.66 -10.44 6.54
CA VAL A 70 -6.31 -11.72 7.18
C VAL A 70 -5.29 -12.51 6.37
N GLN A 71 -5.36 -12.46 5.05
CA GLN A 71 -4.51 -13.21 4.13
C GLN A 71 -3.09 -12.63 4.00
N LEU A 72 -2.97 -11.30 4.01
CA LEU A 72 -1.72 -10.59 3.79
C LEU A 72 -0.97 -10.35 5.10
N ASP A 73 0.35 -10.27 5.04
CA ASP A 73 1.17 -9.76 6.13
C ASP A 73 0.94 -8.25 6.31
N ILE A 74 0.92 -7.78 7.56
CA ILE A 74 0.68 -6.37 7.87
C ILE A 74 1.99 -5.71 8.36
N LEU A 75 2.36 -4.61 7.72
CA LEU A 75 3.49 -3.79 8.16
C LEU A 75 3.20 -3.16 9.54
N PRO A 76 4.14 -3.21 10.48
CA PRO A 76 3.91 -2.66 11.81
C PRO A 76 3.75 -1.13 11.74
N LEU A 77 2.74 -0.61 12.46
CA LEU A 77 2.51 0.80 12.69
C LEU A 77 2.81 1.12 14.16
N ASN A 78 3.95 1.72 14.43
CA ASN A 78 4.44 1.99 15.78
C ASN A 78 5.11 3.36 15.88
N ARG A 79 5.60 3.73 17.07
CA ARG A 79 6.26 5.02 17.28
C ARG A 79 7.44 5.25 16.33
N ARG A 80 8.28 4.24 16.08
CA ARG A 80 9.45 4.35 15.17
C ARG A 80 9.00 4.70 13.76
N THR A 81 7.92 4.07 13.28
CA THR A 81 7.31 4.38 12.00
C THR A 81 6.84 5.83 11.93
N MET A 82 6.14 6.31 12.95
CA MET A 82 5.62 7.69 12.96
C MET A 82 6.72 8.74 13.02
N LEU A 83 7.81 8.48 13.74
CA LEU A 83 8.98 9.36 13.76
C LEU A 83 9.64 9.43 12.37
N ARG A 84 9.85 8.29 11.72
CA ARG A 84 10.38 8.24 10.34
C ARG A 84 9.44 8.94 9.35
N ALA A 85 8.15 8.74 9.46
CA ALA A 85 7.15 9.42 8.61
C ALA A 85 7.21 10.95 8.75
N ALA A 86 7.37 11.46 9.96
CA ALA A 86 7.54 12.89 10.21
C ALA A 86 8.82 13.45 9.54
N GLU A 87 9.93 12.70 9.58
CA GLU A 87 11.17 13.06 8.88
C GLU A 87 10.98 13.11 7.36
N LEU A 88 10.36 12.09 6.78
CA LEU A 88 10.06 12.03 5.34
C LEU A 88 9.14 13.18 4.90
N TRP A 89 8.12 13.47 5.69
CA TRP A 89 7.21 14.58 5.43
C TRP A 89 7.95 15.94 5.41
N ALA A 90 8.77 16.19 6.42
CA ALA A 90 9.54 17.43 6.53
C ALA A 90 10.55 17.56 5.38
N ASP A 91 11.21 16.48 5.02
CA ASP A 91 12.15 16.42 3.90
C ASP A 91 11.49 16.71 2.56
N ALA A 92 10.34 16.10 2.27
CA ALA A 92 9.60 16.33 1.05
C ALA A 92 9.22 17.81 0.90
N ARG A 93 8.79 18.44 1.99
CA ARG A 93 8.42 19.87 1.99
C ARG A 93 9.64 20.78 1.82
N ARG A 94 10.75 20.52 2.50
CA ARG A 94 11.99 21.26 2.30
C ARG A 94 12.51 21.20 0.87
N ARG A 95 12.28 20.08 0.18
CA ARG A 95 12.64 19.88 -1.24
C ARG A 95 11.59 20.43 -2.21
N GLY A 96 10.50 21.04 -1.72
CA GLY A 96 9.40 21.54 -2.56
C GLY A 96 8.56 20.45 -3.23
N ARG A 97 8.53 19.24 -2.66
CA ARG A 97 7.78 18.08 -3.17
C ARG A 97 6.81 17.52 -2.13
N PRO A 98 5.85 18.32 -1.66
CA PRO A 98 4.88 17.86 -0.67
C PRO A 98 3.99 16.76 -1.27
N THR A 99 3.59 15.79 -0.43
CA THR A 99 2.74 14.66 -0.81
C THR A 99 1.27 14.90 -0.48
N ALA A 100 0.98 15.76 0.48
CA ALA A 100 -0.37 16.08 0.94
C ALA A 100 -0.48 17.53 1.41
N ASP A 101 -1.71 17.97 1.66
CA ASP A 101 -2.00 19.24 2.37
C ASP A 101 -1.36 19.23 3.76
N PRO A 102 -0.82 20.37 4.25
CA PRO A 102 -0.18 20.44 5.57
C PRO A 102 -1.06 19.99 6.74
N ALA A 103 -2.36 20.13 6.62
CA ALA A 103 -3.32 19.76 7.66
C ALA A 103 -3.82 18.30 7.55
N ALA A 104 -3.50 17.59 6.46
CA ALA A 104 -3.93 16.23 6.24
C ALA A 104 -2.98 15.22 6.89
N LEU A 105 -3.53 14.08 7.34
CA LEU A 105 -2.73 12.90 7.63
C LEU A 105 -2.16 12.34 6.31
N ASP A 106 -0.85 12.31 6.20
CA ASP A 106 -0.16 11.90 4.97
C ASP A 106 0.11 10.38 4.98
N ALA A 107 -0.81 9.62 4.43
CA ALA A 107 -0.71 8.17 4.36
C ALA A 107 0.51 7.71 3.53
N ASP A 108 0.88 8.44 2.49
CA ASP A 108 2.02 8.09 1.63
C ASP A 108 3.34 8.09 2.42
N VAL A 109 3.59 9.11 3.26
CA VAL A 109 4.82 9.14 4.06
C VAL A 109 4.81 8.09 5.16
N ILE A 110 3.64 7.72 5.70
CA ILE A 110 3.52 6.66 6.70
C ILE A 110 3.84 5.31 6.07
N LEU A 111 3.24 5.00 4.92
CA LEU A 111 3.52 3.78 4.17
C LEU A 111 5.00 3.70 3.75
N ALA A 112 5.57 4.81 3.27
CA ALA A 112 6.97 4.89 2.90
C ALA A 112 7.89 4.60 4.10
N ALA A 113 7.59 5.18 5.27
CA ALA A 113 8.35 4.94 6.50
C ALA A 113 8.28 3.48 6.95
N GLN A 114 7.07 2.86 6.92
CA GLN A 114 6.90 1.44 7.21
C GLN A 114 7.74 0.57 6.29
N THR A 115 7.67 0.84 4.98
CA THR A 115 8.41 0.08 3.95
C THR A 115 9.91 0.20 4.12
N GLN A 116 10.44 1.41 4.36
CA GLN A 116 11.87 1.62 4.60
C GLN A 116 12.36 0.85 5.82
N LEU A 117 11.68 1.00 6.96
CA LEU A 117 12.05 0.32 8.20
C LEU A 117 11.97 -1.20 8.09
N PHE A 118 11.00 -1.69 7.34
CA PHE A 118 10.86 -3.12 7.06
C PHE A 118 12.02 -3.63 6.18
N ALA A 119 12.33 -2.93 5.08
CA ALA A 119 13.43 -3.28 4.19
C ALA A 119 14.80 -3.26 4.90
N GLU A 120 15.04 -2.27 5.78
CA GLU A 120 16.24 -2.20 6.63
C GLU A 120 16.39 -3.44 7.53
N ALA A 121 15.27 -3.99 8.02
CA ALA A 121 15.28 -5.11 8.95
C ALA A 121 15.48 -6.48 8.27
N ILE A 122 14.98 -6.66 7.05
CA ILE A 122 14.98 -7.97 6.39
C ILE A 122 16.11 -8.17 5.38
N LEU A 123 16.78 -7.09 4.96
CA LEU A 123 17.86 -7.08 3.96
C LEU A 123 17.47 -7.70 2.60
N GLU A 124 16.19 -7.61 2.25
CA GLU A 124 15.67 -8.06 0.95
C GLU A 124 15.09 -6.89 0.15
N PRO A 125 15.07 -6.97 -1.18
CA PRO A 125 14.43 -5.96 -2.00
C PRO A 125 12.92 -5.89 -1.73
N VAL A 126 12.43 -4.68 -1.43
CA VAL A 126 11.01 -4.38 -1.21
C VAL A 126 10.56 -3.34 -2.24
N VAL A 127 9.41 -3.57 -2.84
CA VAL A 127 8.77 -2.64 -3.78
C VAL A 127 7.35 -2.33 -3.31
N VAL A 128 6.97 -1.06 -3.37
CA VAL A 128 5.58 -0.65 -3.15
C VAL A 128 4.83 -0.75 -4.47
N VAL A 129 3.74 -1.50 -4.44
CA VAL A 129 2.83 -1.66 -5.58
C VAL A 129 1.72 -0.62 -5.45
N THR A 130 1.66 0.31 -6.41
CA THR A 130 0.74 1.45 -6.37
C THR A 130 0.11 1.72 -7.73
N THR A 131 -1.05 2.33 -7.75
CA THR A 131 -1.66 2.87 -8.98
C THR A 131 -1.17 4.29 -9.29
N ASN A 132 -0.56 4.99 -8.31
CA ASN A 132 -0.04 6.34 -8.44
C ASN A 132 1.34 6.48 -7.76
N ALA A 133 2.40 6.26 -8.52
CA ALA A 133 3.76 6.31 -8.00
C ALA A 133 4.26 7.73 -7.65
N ARG A 134 3.57 8.79 -8.10
CA ARG A 134 4.08 10.18 -8.07
C ARG A 134 4.62 10.63 -6.71
N HIS A 135 3.92 10.32 -5.63
CA HIS A 135 4.32 10.73 -4.28
C HIS A 135 5.31 9.74 -3.64
N LEU A 136 5.03 8.47 -3.72
CA LEU A 136 5.80 7.41 -3.07
C LEU A 136 7.19 7.20 -3.68
N GLN A 137 7.35 7.38 -5.00
CA GLN A 137 8.63 7.13 -5.69
C GLN A 137 9.81 8.00 -5.22
N GLN A 138 9.54 9.10 -4.52
CA GLN A 138 10.60 9.93 -3.93
C GLN A 138 11.21 9.33 -2.66
N PHE A 139 10.57 8.31 -2.07
CA PHE A 139 10.98 7.71 -0.80
C PHE A 139 11.36 6.23 -0.92
N VAL A 140 10.66 5.49 -1.77
CA VAL A 140 10.77 4.04 -1.92
C VAL A 140 10.68 3.60 -3.38
N ALA A 141 11.16 2.40 -3.68
CA ALA A 141 10.94 1.79 -4.99
C ALA A 141 9.44 1.53 -5.19
N THR A 142 8.90 1.96 -6.34
CA THR A 142 7.50 1.78 -6.67
C THR A 142 7.33 1.14 -8.03
N ARG A 143 6.26 0.35 -8.20
CA ARG A 143 5.82 -0.19 -9.49
C ARG A 143 4.29 -0.25 -9.55
N ARG A 144 3.75 -0.25 -10.75
CA ARG A 144 2.36 -0.64 -10.97
C ARG A 144 2.26 -2.16 -10.97
N TRP A 145 1.15 -2.72 -10.51
CA TRP A 145 0.97 -4.18 -10.49
C TRP A 145 1.07 -4.80 -11.90
N GLN A 146 0.61 -4.07 -12.94
CA GLN A 146 0.71 -4.51 -14.34
C GLN A 146 2.16 -4.63 -14.86
N GLU A 147 3.11 -4.00 -14.18
CA GLU A 147 4.53 -4.00 -14.54
C GLU A 147 5.32 -5.10 -13.81
N ILE A 148 4.66 -5.84 -12.95
CA ILE A 148 5.26 -6.92 -12.14
C ILE A 148 4.82 -8.24 -12.72
N THR A 149 5.79 -9.01 -13.23
CA THR A 149 5.58 -10.41 -13.64
C THR A 149 5.63 -11.29 -12.39
N PRO A 150 4.56 -12.05 -12.10
CA PRO A 150 4.52 -12.98 -10.96
C PRO A 150 5.56 -14.09 -11.01
#